data_1a3a01ba8c3e9640399f2a7c9791b765
#
_entry.id   1a3a01ba8c3e9640399f2a7c9791b765
#
_cell.length_a   1.000
_cell.length_b   1.000
_cell.length_c   1.000
_cell.angle_alpha   90.00
_cell.angle_beta   90.00
_cell.angle_gamma   90.00
#
_symmetry.space_group_name_H-M   'P 1'
#
loop_
_entity.id
_entity.type
_entity.pdbx_description
1 polymer ?
#
loop_
_entity_poly.entity_id
_entity_poly.type
_entity_poly.pdbx_seq_one_letter_code
_entity_poly.pdbx_strand_id
1 'polypeptide(L)'
;KITVLGTGTSVGIPALGKLGWGNCDPLNPKNRRQRCSVLIQNENTTILVDAGPDIKNQLIEHNVKKLDAVFITHQHSDHISGLDELRPFYFYNREKIKIYTNAETSEFLLTRFNYLFEKSASSQSYFNPPLELKHIEYFEELNINDINIKSIKQNHGVIDTLGFIFNDKFGYCTDVVDFPDNSFNSLYNLKVLIITGLRENPHSAHAHFDLSFNCCLLYTSPSPRDSG
;
A
#
# COMPACT_ATOMS: atom_id res chain seq x y z
N LYS A 1 -0.51 -14.16 -8.06
CA LYS A 1 -0.84 -14.38 -6.64
C LYS A 1 -0.92 -13.05 -5.91
N ILE A 2 -1.94 -12.87 -5.07
CA ILE A 2 -2.07 -11.73 -4.17
C ILE A 2 -1.99 -12.28 -2.74
N THR A 3 -1.16 -11.66 -1.91
CA THR A 3 -0.99 -12.03 -0.50
C THR A 3 -1.20 -10.78 0.36
N VAL A 4 -2.23 -10.80 1.21
CA VAL A 4 -2.46 -9.74 2.19
C VAL A 4 -1.52 -9.98 3.36
N LEU A 5 -0.58 -9.05 3.57
CA LEU A 5 0.45 -9.17 4.60
C LEU A 5 -0.04 -8.65 5.96
N GLY A 6 -0.93 -7.67 5.95
CA GLY A 6 -1.54 -7.11 7.14
C GLY A 6 -2.84 -6.37 6.84
N THR A 7 -3.71 -6.31 7.84
CA THR A 7 -5.05 -5.68 7.76
C THR A 7 -5.38 -4.88 9.01
N GLY A 8 -4.39 -4.58 9.84
CA GLY A 8 -4.57 -3.84 11.08
C GLY A 8 -4.65 -2.32 10.83
N THR A 9 -5.08 -1.64 11.87
CA THR A 9 -5.03 -0.17 11.95
C THR A 9 -3.59 0.33 12.06
N SER A 10 -3.40 1.65 12.06
CA SER A 10 -2.09 2.29 12.20
C SER A 10 -1.29 1.82 13.43
N VAL A 11 -1.95 1.38 14.49
CA VAL A 11 -1.30 0.86 15.71
C VAL A 11 -1.21 -0.67 15.76
N GLY A 12 -1.88 -1.36 14.84
CA GLY A 12 -2.00 -2.83 14.85
C GLY A 12 -2.84 -3.36 16.01
N ILE A 13 -2.98 -4.70 16.09
CA ILE A 13 -3.61 -5.40 17.22
C ILE A 13 -2.70 -6.58 17.62
N PRO A 14 -2.24 -6.68 18.90
CA PRO A 14 -2.46 -5.69 19.96
C PRO A 14 -1.68 -4.40 19.76
N ALA A 15 -2.24 -3.29 20.22
CA ALA A 15 -1.55 -2.02 20.26
C ALA A 15 -0.68 -1.92 21.53
N LEU A 16 0.26 -0.98 21.55
CA LEU A 16 1.09 -0.73 22.73
C LEU A 16 0.30 -0.04 23.84
N GLY A 17 0.77 -0.25 25.06
CA GLY A 17 0.24 0.42 26.25
C GLY A 17 -1.17 -0.04 26.62
N LYS A 18 -2.00 0.91 27.09
CA LYS A 18 -3.35 0.62 27.59
C LYS A 18 -4.36 0.23 26.53
N LEU A 19 -4.07 0.52 25.25
CA LEU A 19 -4.95 0.11 24.16
C LEU A 19 -4.98 -1.42 24.01
N GLY A 20 -3.79 -2.07 24.12
CA GLY A 20 -3.67 -3.52 24.12
C GLY A 20 -4.48 -4.20 23.04
N TRP A 21 -5.30 -5.15 23.43
CA TRP A 21 -6.20 -5.90 22.56
C TRP A 21 -7.55 -5.20 22.31
N GLY A 22 -7.83 -4.10 23.03
CA GLY A 22 -9.15 -3.46 23.02
C GLY A 22 -10.25 -4.46 23.42
N ASN A 23 -11.26 -4.62 22.56
CA ASN A 23 -12.34 -5.60 22.76
C ASN A 23 -12.05 -6.96 22.11
N CYS A 24 -10.86 -7.18 21.57
CA CYS A 24 -10.51 -8.43 20.90
C CYS A 24 -10.06 -9.48 21.92
N ASP A 25 -10.48 -10.74 21.69
CA ASP A 25 -10.00 -11.89 22.49
C ASP A 25 -8.52 -12.17 22.17
N PRO A 26 -7.61 -12.06 23.18
CA PRO A 26 -6.18 -12.30 22.97
C PRO A 26 -5.83 -13.76 22.66
N LEU A 27 -6.72 -14.70 23.00
CA LEU A 27 -6.52 -16.13 22.74
C LEU A 27 -6.86 -16.52 21.30
N ASN A 28 -7.61 -15.68 20.58
CA ASN A 28 -7.90 -15.94 19.19
C ASN A 28 -6.80 -15.37 18.28
N PRO A 29 -5.96 -16.22 17.63
CA PRO A 29 -4.84 -15.76 16.81
C PRO A 29 -5.29 -14.90 15.60
N LYS A 30 -6.55 -15.05 15.15
CA LYS A 30 -7.14 -14.25 14.08
C LYS A 30 -7.34 -12.77 14.48
N ASN A 31 -7.30 -12.46 15.78
CA ASN A 31 -7.40 -11.07 16.24
C ASN A 31 -6.06 -10.32 16.18
N ARG A 32 -4.95 -11.02 16.01
CA ARG A 32 -3.65 -10.37 15.80
C ARG A 32 -3.61 -9.77 14.39
N ARG A 33 -3.38 -8.45 14.30
CA ARG A 33 -3.38 -7.70 13.04
C ARG A 33 -2.12 -6.85 12.93
N GLN A 34 -1.31 -7.12 11.94
CA GLN A 34 -0.20 -6.27 11.50
C GLN A 34 -0.72 -5.15 10.61
N ARG A 35 0.06 -4.04 10.48
CA ARG A 35 -0.30 -2.89 9.64
C ARG A 35 -0.50 -3.28 8.18
N CYS A 36 -1.31 -2.50 7.48
CA CYS A 36 -1.71 -2.78 6.11
C CYS A 36 -0.51 -2.89 5.17
N SER A 37 -0.49 -3.94 4.39
CA SER A 37 0.40 -4.13 3.26
C SER A 37 -0.09 -5.30 2.39
N VAL A 38 0.25 -5.29 1.11
CA VAL A 38 -0.08 -6.36 0.17
C VAL A 38 1.10 -6.68 -0.75
N LEU A 39 1.25 -7.95 -1.07
CA LEU A 39 2.26 -8.46 -1.99
C LEU A 39 1.59 -9.02 -3.24
N ILE A 40 2.01 -8.57 -4.40
CA ILE A 40 1.55 -9.04 -5.71
C ILE A 40 2.70 -9.78 -6.37
N GLN A 41 2.49 -11.03 -6.72
CA GLN A 41 3.53 -11.91 -7.26
C GLN A 41 3.05 -12.74 -8.44
N ASN A 42 3.94 -12.92 -9.40
CA ASN A 42 3.89 -14.01 -10.37
C ASN A 42 5.27 -14.70 -10.43
N GLU A 43 5.55 -15.47 -11.49
CA GLU A 43 6.80 -16.20 -11.63
C GLU A 43 8.03 -15.28 -11.71
N ASN A 44 7.88 -14.11 -12.31
CA ASN A 44 9.00 -13.22 -12.65
C ASN A 44 9.03 -11.93 -11.82
N THR A 45 7.89 -11.56 -11.21
CA THR A 45 7.68 -10.22 -10.63
C THR A 45 7.16 -10.31 -9.22
N THR A 46 7.77 -9.52 -8.33
CA THR A 46 7.33 -9.33 -6.94
C THR A 46 7.19 -7.84 -6.66
N ILE A 47 5.95 -7.40 -6.41
CA ILE A 47 5.60 -6.02 -6.08
C ILE A 47 5.06 -5.96 -4.67
N LEU A 48 5.56 -5.02 -3.88
CA LEU A 48 5.05 -4.70 -2.55
C LEU A 48 4.26 -3.39 -2.61
N VAL A 49 3.14 -3.32 -1.89
CA VAL A 49 2.44 -2.06 -1.62
C VAL A 49 2.47 -1.79 -0.13
N ASP A 50 3.01 -0.63 0.22
CA ASP A 50 3.30 -0.13 1.56
C ASP A 50 4.32 -0.96 2.36
N ALA A 51 5.18 -0.25 3.08
CA ALA A 51 6.26 -0.78 3.89
C ALA A 51 6.19 -0.20 5.32
N GLY A 52 5.16 -0.60 6.06
CA GLY A 52 4.94 -0.19 7.45
C GLY A 52 5.90 -0.86 8.44
N PRO A 53 5.74 -0.59 9.76
CA PRO A 53 6.66 -1.07 10.80
C PRO A 53 6.78 -2.59 10.90
N ASP A 54 5.80 -3.34 10.40
CA ASP A 54 5.78 -4.81 10.46
C ASP A 54 6.45 -5.49 9.28
N ILE A 55 6.89 -4.72 8.26
CA ILE A 55 7.28 -5.24 6.95
C ILE A 55 8.36 -6.31 7.02
N LYS A 56 9.33 -6.20 7.93
CA LYS A 56 10.35 -7.21 8.11
C LYS A 56 9.76 -8.59 8.38
N ASN A 57 8.88 -8.68 9.38
CA ASN A 57 8.27 -9.95 9.76
C ASN A 57 7.34 -10.47 8.65
N GLN A 58 6.59 -9.58 8.02
CA GLN A 58 5.70 -9.88 6.89
C GLN A 58 6.47 -10.51 5.72
N LEU A 59 7.61 -9.94 5.34
CA LEU A 59 8.42 -10.45 4.22
C LEU A 59 9.16 -11.76 4.58
N ILE A 60 9.59 -11.92 5.83
CA ILE A 60 10.22 -13.16 6.32
C ILE A 60 9.20 -14.30 6.32
N GLU A 61 8.00 -14.08 6.87
CA GLU A 61 6.92 -15.08 6.95
C GLU A 61 6.54 -15.61 5.57
N HIS A 62 6.54 -14.74 4.57
CA HIS A 62 6.22 -15.11 3.18
C HIS A 62 7.44 -15.46 2.32
N ASN A 63 8.62 -15.61 2.94
CA ASN A 63 9.87 -16.02 2.29
C ASN A 63 10.21 -15.18 1.04
N VAL A 64 9.97 -13.86 1.10
CA VAL A 64 10.24 -12.95 -0.01
C VAL A 64 11.76 -12.79 -0.19
N LYS A 65 12.27 -13.07 -1.38
CA LYS A 65 13.71 -13.03 -1.70
C LYS A 65 14.09 -11.86 -2.61
N LYS A 66 13.13 -11.27 -3.30
CA LYS A 66 13.33 -10.20 -4.27
C LYS A 66 12.13 -9.26 -4.25
N LEU A 67 12.40 -7.97 -4.49
CA LEU A 67 11.39 -6.96 -4.78
C LEU A 67 11.78 -6.27 -6.09
N ASP A 68 10.89 -6.26 -7.07
CA ASP A 68 11.07 -5.57 -8.35
C ASP A 68 10.60 -4.11 -8.24
N ALA A 69 9.60 -3.84 -7.42
CA ALA A 69 9.09 -2.51 -7.12
C ALA A 69 8.39 -2.47 -5.77
N VAL A 70 8.36 -1.28 -5.15
CA VAL A 70 7.54 -0.96 -3.98
C VAL A 70 6.70 0.26 -4.33
N PHE A 71 5.40 0.16 -4.11
CA PHE A 71 4.46 1.25 -4.27
C PHE A 71 4.05 1.77 -2.89
N ILE A 72 4.10 3.06 -2.69
CA ILE A 72 3.67 3.71 -1.44
C ILE A 72 2.41 4.51 -1.71
N THR A 73 1.36 4.20 -0.94
CA THR A 73 0.06 4.85 -1.08
C THR A 73 0.08 6.29 -0.59
N HIS A 74 0.74 6.55 0.55
CA HIS A 74 0.87 7.87 1.17
C HIS A 74 1.90 7.88 2.32
N GLN A 75 2.14 9.05 2.89
CA GLN A 75 3.22 9.31 3.84
C GLN A 75 2.95 8.95 5.31
N HIS A 76 1.81 8.36 5.67
CA HIS A 76 1.57 8.00 7.06
C HIS A 76 2.52 6.89 7.54
N SER A 77 2.87 6.94 8.82
CA SER A 77 3.95 6.12 9.38
C SER A 77 3.70 4.62 9.28
N ASP A 78 2.47 4.19 9.37
CA ASP A 78 2.07 2.78 9.24
C ASP A 78 2.23 2.22 7.83
N HIS A 79 2.49 3.10 6.83
CA HIS A 79 2.74 2.73 5.44
C HIS A 79 4.21 2.87 5.02
N ILE A 80 5.04 3.62 5.78
CA ILE A 80 6.41 3.95 5.35
C ILE A 80 7.50 3.66 6.38
N SER A 81 7.18 3.47 7.68
CA SER A 81 8.21 3.38 8.73
C SER A 81 9.11 2.15 8.64
N GLY A 82 8.80 1.20 7.79
CA GLY A 82 9.59 0.01 7.55
C GLY A 82 10.52 0.08 6.32
N LEU A 83 10.65 1.22 5.65
CA LEU A 83 11.49 1.36 4.46
C LEU A 83 12.95 0.98 4.70
N ASP A 84 13.49 1.20 5.91
CA ASP A 84 14.83 0.76 6.30
C ASP A 84 15.04 -0.75 6.21
N GLU A 85 13.99 -1.53 6.45
CA GLU A 85 14.04 -2.99 6.43
C GLU A 85 14.19 -3.56 5.02
N LEU A 86 14.08 -2.72 3.99
CA LEU A 86 14.26 -3.14 2.59
C LEU A 86 15.74 -3.17 2.16
N ARG A 87 16.65 -2.53 2.91
CA ARG A 87 18.08 -2.45 2.58
C ARG A 87 18.78 -3.78 2.28
N PRO A 88 18.45 -4.91 2.96
CA PRO A 88 19.07 -6.19 2.65
C PRO A 88 18.89 -6.65 1.21
N PHE A 89 17.78 -6.31 0.56
CA PHE A 89 17.58 -6.64 -0.87
C PHE A 89 18.61 -5.93 -1.76
N TYR A 90 18.90 -4.66 -1.49
CA TYR A 90 19.96 -3.94 -2.19
C TYR A 90 21.34 -4.55 -1.93
N PHE A 91 21.66 -4.90 -0.68
CA PHE A 91 22.97 -5.45 -0.34
C PHE A 91 23.23 -6.77 -1.06
N TYR A 92 22.22 -7.57 -1.28
CA TYR A 92 22.32 -8.84 -1.98
C TYR A 92 22.35 -8.66 -3.51
N ASN A 93 21.40 -7.92 -4.06
CA ASN A 93 21.22 -7.80 -5.52
C ASN A 93 22.12 -6.73 -6.15
N ARG A 94 22.60 -5.75 -5.37
CA ARG A 94 23.35 -4.57 -5.83
C ARG A 94 22.56 -3.64 -6.75
N GLU A 95 21.24 -3.82 -6.81
CA GLU A 95 20.31 -2.98 -7.55
C GLU A 95 19.42 -2.21 -6.59
N LYS A 96 19.23 -0.90 -6.85
CA LYS A 96 18.35 -0.06 -6.04
C LYS A 96 16.91 -0.51 -6.17
N ILE A 97 16.22 -0.52 -5.05
CA ILE A 97 14.77 -0.81 -5.02
C ILE A 97 14.03 0.44 -5.46
N LYS A 98 13.20 0.31 -6.48
CA LYS A 98 12.38 1.41 -7.00
C LYS A 98 11.15 1.61 -6.11
N ILE A 99 11.00 2.82 -5.58
CA ILE A 99 9.88 3.25 -4.74
C ILE A 99 9.00 4.19 -5.56
N TYR A 100 7.81 3.74 -5.91
CA TYR A 100 6.83 4.49 -6.70
C TYR A 100 5.83 5.17 -5.77
N THR A 101 5.69 6.49 -5.90
CA THR A 101 4.69 7.27 -5.15
C THR A 101 4.47 8.63 -5.81
N ASN A 102 3.48 9.41 -5.33
CA ASN A 102 3.20 10.76 -5.83
C ASN A 102 4.21 11.81 -5.33
N ALA A 103 4.13 13.03 -5.87
CA ALA A 103 5.06 14.12 -5.55
C ALA A 103 5.06 14.48 -4.06
N GLU A 104 3.89 14.58 -3.44
CA GLU A 104 3.74 14.95 -2.03
C GLU A 104 4.42 13.94 -1.10
N THR A 105 4.15 12.66 -1.32
CA THR A 105 4.78 11.58 -0.55
C THR A 105 6.28 11.50 -0.84
N SER A 106 6.71 11.72 -2.09
CA SER A 106 8.14 11.77 -2.46
C SER A 106 8.90 12.84 -1.68
N GLU A 107 8.35 14.05 -1.60
CA GLU A 107 8.95 15.16 -0.85
C GLU A 107 9.05 14.82 0.65
N PHE A 108 8.01 14.22 1.21
CA PHE A 108 8.02 13.76 2.59
C PHE A 108 9.09 12.69 2.83
N LEU A 109 9.21 11.71 1.94
CA LEU A 109 10.22 10.65 2.05
C LEU A 109 11.64 11.20 1.95
N LEU A 110 11.91 12.13 1.03
CA LEU A 110 13.21 12.80 0.91
C LEU A 110 13.55 13.61 2.15
N THR A 111 12.56 14.23 2.79
CA THR A 111 12.79 14.99 4.02
C THR A 111 13.09 14.09 5.22
N ARG A 112 12.40 12.94 5.36
CA ARG A 112 12.47 12.08 6.55
C ARG A 112 13.46 10.94 6.42
N PHE A 113 13.64 10.41 5.22
CA PHE A 113 14.44 9.23 4.90
C PHE A 113 15.51 9.52 3.84
N ASN A 114 15.98 10.78 3.73
CA ASN A 114 16.93 11.22 2.71
C ASN A 114 18.10 10.24 2.52
N TYR A 115 18.66 9.73 3.62
CA TYR A 115 19.78 8.78 3.62
C TYR A 115 19.51 7.47 2.87
N LEU A 116 18.24 7.08 2.67
CA LEU A 116 17.87 5.91 1.88
C LEU A 116 17.90 6.17 0.38
N PHE A 117 17.77 7.42 -0.04
CA PHE A 117 17.63 7.81 -1.45
C PHE A 117 18.84 8.55 -2.01
N GLU A 118 19.49 9.39 -1.21
CA GLU A 118 20.56 10.29 -1.64
C GLU A 118 21.84 10.12 -0.86
N LYS A 119 22.98 10.32 -1.54
CA LYS A 119 24.26 10.43 -0.88
C LYS A 119 24.38 11.78 -0.19
N SER A 120 24.61 11.77 1.12
CA SER A 120 25.00 12.99 1.81
C SER A 120 26.40 13.42 1.39
N ALA A 121 26.61 14.72 1.17
CA ALA A 121 27.93 15.28 0.88
C ALA A 121 28.95 15.02 2.02
N SER A 122 28.48 14.77 3.24
CA SER A 122 29.29 14.43 4.42
C SER A 122 29.45 12.92 4.63
N SER A 123 28.74 12.07 3.89
CA SER A 123 28.86 10.62 4.05
C SER A 123 30.17 10.17 3.44
N GLN A 124 31.07 9.67 4.29
CA GLN A 124 32.23 8.90 3.82
C GLN A 124 31.72 7.78 2.92
N SER A 125 32.48 7.48 1.89
CA SER A 125 32.16 6.72 0.66
C SER A 125 31.61 5.30 0.81
N TYR A 126 31.26 4.84 1.99
CA TYR A 126 30.89 3.44 2.26
C TYR A 126 29.38 3.14 2.10
N PHE A 127 28.53 4.15 2.15
CA PHE A 127 27.08 3.96 2.08
C PHE A 127 26.52 4.43 0.73
N ASN A 128 26.05 3.49 -0.06
CA ASN A 128 25.28 3.80 -1.26
C ASN A 128 23.78 3.70 -0.89
N PRO A 129 22.98 4.74 -1.18
CA PRO A 129 21.54 4.72 -0.92
C PRO A 129 20.87 3.54 -1.62
N PRO A 130 20.11 2.71 -0.87
CA PRO A 130 19.54 1.47 -1.40
C PRO A 130 18.28 1.65 -2.21
N LEU A 131 17.62 2.81 -2.08
CA LEU A 131 16.34 3.08 -2.70
C LEU A 131 16.46 4.12 -3.81
N GLU A 132 15.54 4.07 -4.76
CA GLU A 132 15.40 5.02 -5.86
C GLU A 132 13.94 5.48 -5.95
N LEU A 133 13.68 6.78 -5.82
CA LEU A 133 12.34 7.32 -6.01
C LEU A 133 11.96 7.35 -7.50
N LYS A 134 10.74 6.92 -7.76
CA LYS A 134 10.05 7.02 -9.05
C LYS A 134 8.73 7.73 -8.84
N HIS A 135 8.60 8.88 -9.45
CA HIS A 135 7.36 9.63 -9.41
C HIS A 135 6.27 8.95 -10.25
N ILE A 136 5.05 8.93 -9.74
CA ILE A 136 3.86 8.45 -10.45
C ILE A 136 2.71 9.47 -10.24
N GLU A 137 2.06 9.84 -11.33
CA GLU A 137 0.89 10.71 -11.29
C GLU A 137 -0.40 9.93 -11.00
N TYR A 138 -1.47 10.63 -10.61
CA TYR A 138 -2.78 10.01 -10.53
C TYR A 138 -3.27 9.63 -11.94
N PHE A 139 -3.86 8.46 -12.07
CA PHE A 139 -4.36 7.87 -13.31
C PHE A 139 -3.27 7.49 -14.32
N GLU A 140 -2.03 7.46 -13.88
CA GLU A 140 -0.92 6.95 -14.69
C GLU A 140 -0.95 5.43 -14.74
N GLU A 141 -0.57 4.89 -15.91
CA GLU A 141 -0.38 3.46 -16.13
C GLU A 141 1.09 3.17 -16.43
N LEU A 142 1.61 2.15 -15.77
CA LEU A 142 2.98 1.67 -16.01
C LEU A 142 3.06 0.15 -15.89
N ASN A 143 4.16 -0.40 -16.37
CA ASN A 143 4.43 -1.83 -16.26
C ASN A 143 5.67 -2.09 -15.40
N ILE A 144 5.55 -3.01 -14.48
CA ILE A 144 6.68 -3.64 -13.80
C ILE A 144 6.78 -5.05 -14.37
N ASN A 145 7.76 -5.26 -15.24
CA ASN A 145 7.87 -6.47 -16.04
C ASN A 145 6.55 -6.75 -16.79
N ASP A 146 5.86 -7.83 -16.44
CA ASP A 146 4.60 -8.29 -17.05
C ASP A 146 3.33 -7.93 -16.25
N ILE A 147 3.46 -7.13 -15.21
CA ILE A 147 2.32 -6.63 -14.43
C ILE A 147 2.04 -5.17 -14.82
N ASN A 148 0.85 -4.92 -15.35
CA ASN A 148 0.33 -3.57 -15.56
C ASN A 148 -0.21 -3.00 -14.24
N ILE A 149 0.13 -1.76 -13.93
CA ILE A 149 -0.31 -1.04 -12.74
C ILE A 149 -0.91 0.29 -13.17
N LYS A 150 -2.13 0.56 -12.72
CA LYS A 150 -2.78 1.86 -12.84
C LYS A 150 -2.95 2.47 -11.46
N SER A 151 -2.49 3.70 -11.30
CA SER A 151 -2.75 4.50 -10.10
C SER A 151 -4.12 5.14 -10.17
N ILE A 152 -4.78 5.29 -9.03
CA ILE A 152 -6.01 6.07 -8.89
C ILE A 152 -5.90 7.01 -7.70
N LYS A 153 -6.63 8.12 -7.75
CA LYS A 153 -6.71 9.09 -6.67
C LYS A 153 -7.75 8.67 -5.64
N GLN A 154 -7.41 8.77 -4.37
CA GLN A 154 -8.32 8.53 -3.25
C GLN A 154 -8.28 9.74 -2.31
N ASN A 155 -9.41 10.09 -1.71
CA ASN A 155 -9.48 11.07 -0.64
C ASN A 155 -9.30 10.36 0.71
N HIS A 156 -8.42 10.90 1.57
CA HIS A 156 -8.19 10.42 2.94
C HIS A 156 -8.32 11.58 3.95
N GLY A 157 -9.37 12.35 3.80
CA GLY A 157 -9.66 13.51 4.65
C GLY A 157 -8.84 14.73 4.25
N VAL A 158 -7.75 14.99 4.96
CA VAL A 158 -6.91 16.19 4.71
C VAL A 158 -5.84 15.97 3.64
N ILE A 159 -5.62 14.73 3.20
CA ILE A 159 -4.67 14.37 2.15
C ILE A 159 -5.32 13.49 1.09
N ASP A 160 -4.76 13.49 -0.09
CA ASP A 160 -5.07 12.53 -1.13
C ASP A 160 -4.06 11.37 -1.09
N THR A 161 -4.55 10.15 -1.32
CA THR A 161 -3.72 8.94 -1.34
C THR A 161 -3.79 8.26 -2.71
N LEU A 162 -2.85 7.35 -2.96
CA LEU A 162 -2.86 6.50 -4.14
C LEU A 162 -3.57 5.17 -3.84
N GLY A 163 -4.52 4.80 -4.68
CA GLY A 163 -4.94 3.43 -4.85
C GLY A 163 -4.27 2.82 -6.07
N PHE A 164 -4.22 1.50 -6.16
CA PHE A 164 -3.58 0.81 -7.26
C PHE A 164 -4.46 -0.30 -7.83
N ILE A 165 -4.50 -0.38 -9.15
CA ILE A 165 -5.19 -1.44 -9.89
C ILE A 165 -4.13 -2.24 -10.66
N PHE A 166 -4.15 -3.55 -10.52
CA PHE A 166 -3.19 -4.46 -11.13
C PHE A 166 -3.88 -5.31 -12.21
N ASN A 167 -3.36 -5.23 -13.44
CA ASN A 167 -3.84 -5.98 -14.61
C ASN A 167 -5.35 -5.84 -14.87
N ASP A 168 -5.96 -4.71 -14.52
CA ASP A 168 -7.41 -4.45 -14.59
C ASP A 168 -8.27 -5.52 -13.88
N LYS A 169 -7.70 -6.18 -12.87
CA LYS A 169 -8.36 -7.30 -12.18
C LYS A 169 -8.37 -7.16 -10.68
N PHE A 170 -7.36 -6.58 -10.09
CA PHE A 170 -7.21 -6.45 -8.65
C PHE A 170 -7.01 -4.99 -8.25
N GLY A 171 -7.89 -4.46 -7.42
CA GLY A 171 -7.78 -3.14 -6.82
C GLY A 171 -7.36 -3.21 -5.34
N TYR A 172 -6.44 -2.32 -4.95
CA TYR A 172 -6.03 -2.11 -3.56
C TYR A 172 -6.22 -0.66 -3.18
N CYS A 173 -7.18 -0.41 -2.27
CA CYS A 173 -7.65 0.90 -1.85
C CYS A 173 -7.69 0.98 -0.32
N THR A 174 -6.52 1.21 0.29
CA THR A 174 -6.43 1.46 1.74
C THR A 174 -6.53 2.94 2.03
N ASP A 175 -6.93 3.29 3.24
CA ASP A 175 -6.98 4.66 3.75
C ASP A 175 -7.70 5.63 2.79
N VAL A 176 -8.95 5.31 2.55
CA VAL A 176 -9.86 6.06 1.71
C VAL A 176 -11.10 6.44 2.51
N VAL A 177 -11.62 7.63 2.28
CA VAL A 177 -12.92 8.10 2.78
C VAL A 177 -13.88 8.37 1.63
N ASP A 178 -13.34 8.67 0.43
CA ASP A 178 -14.14 8.93 -0.76
C ASP A 178 -13.29 8.79 -2.02
N PHE A 179 -13.93 8.62 -3.17
CA PHE A 179 -13.31 8.53 -4.48
C PHE A 179 -13.82 9.63 -5.41
N PRO A 180 -12.95 10.37 -6.10
CA PRO A 180 -13.36 11.13 -7.27
C PRO A 180 -14.01 10.22 -8.33
N ASP A 181 -14.93 10.77 -9.15
CA ASP A 181 -15.68 10.01 -10.16
C ASP A 181 -14.79 9.16 -11.08
N ASN A 182 -13.66 9.71 -11.53
CA ASN A 182 -12.72 8.99 -12.39
C ASN A 182 -12.08 7.78 -11.69
N SER A 183 -11.78 7.90 -10.41
CA SER A 183 -11.26 6.79 -9.60
C SER A 183 -12.31 5.73 -9.39
N PHE A 184 -13.52 6.17 -9.04
CA PHE A 184 -14.67 5.30 -8.85
C PHE A 184 -14.97 4.49 -10.12
N ASN A 185 -14.99 5.15 -11.28
CA ASN A 185 -15.19 4.49 -12.57
C ASN A 185 -14.09 3.47 -12.91
N SER A 186 -12.87 3.67 -12.42
CA SER A 186 -11.77 2.72 -12.62
C SER A 186 -11.92 1.42 -11.82
N LEU A 187 -12.80 1.39 -10.80
CA LEU A 187 -13.04 0.21 -9.98
C LEU A 187 -14.07 -0.77 -10.60
N TYR A 188 -14.75 -0.38 -11.69
CA TYR A 188 -15.69 -1.29 -12.36
C TYR A 188 -14.96 -2.49 -12.98
N ASN A 189 -15.65 -3.65 -12.96
CA ASN A 189 -15.19 -4.90 -13.57
C ASN A 189 -13.92 -5.52 -12.98
N LEU A 190 -13.44 -5.04 -11.84
CA LEU A 190 -12.36 -5.71 -11.12
C LEU A 190 -12.83 -7.10 -10.68
N LYS A 191 -11.94 -8.07 -10.59
CA LYS A 191 -12.24 -9.41 -10.06
C LYS A 191 -12.12 -9.48 -8.54
N VAL A 192 -11.24 -8.64 -7.97
CA VAL A 192 -11.01 -8.53 -6.53
C VAL A 192 -10.75 -7.09 -6.19
N LEU A 193 -11.42 -6.57 -5.17
CA LEU A 193 -11.17 -5.27 -4.58
C LEU A 193 -10.88 -5.45 -3.09
N ILE A 194 -9.74 -4.95 -2.64
CA ILE A 194 -9.45 -4.74 -1.22
C ILE A 194 -9.63 -3.26 -0.93
N ILE A 195 -10.53 -2.95 -0.04
CA ILE A 195 -10.87 -1.59 0.37
C ILE A 195 -10.93 -1.48 1.88
N THR A 196 -10.55 -0.34 2.42
CA THR A 196 -10.75 -0.02 3.83
C THR A 196 -12.23 -0.08 4.22
N GLY A 197 -12.52 -0.76 5.32
CA GLY A 197 -13.82 -0.77 6.02
C GLY A 197 -13.57 -0.71 7.52
N LEU A 198 -12.92 0.39 7.97
CA LEU A 198 -12.40 0.48 9.34
C LEU A 198 -13.46 0.85 10.37
N ARG A 199 -14.54 1.50 9.96
CA ARG A 199 -15.54 2.11 10.86
C ARG A 199 -16.94 1.63 10.54
N GLU A 200 -17.74 1.49 11.59
CA GLU A 200 -19.19 1.27 11.43
C GLU A 200 -19.90 2.56 11.04
N ASN A 201 -19.49 3.68 11.61
CA ASN A 201 -20.07 5.00 11.38
C ASN A 201 -19.16 5.89 10.54
N PRO A 202 -19.71 6.93 9.86
CA PRO A 202 -18.93 7.89 9.10
C PRO A 202 -17.77 8.49 9.89
N HIS A 203 -16.62 8.63 9.26
CA HIS A 203 -15.40 9.16 9.83
C HIS A 203 -14.74 10.11 8.83
N SER A 204 -14.02 11.10 9.33
CA SER A 204 -13.43 12.17 8.51
C SER A 204 -12.28 11.69 7.60
N ALA A 205 -11.65 10.55 7.90
CA ALA A 205 -10.46 10.07 7.19
C ALA A 205 -10.54 8.60 6.74
N HIS A 206 -11.52 7.83 7.16
CA HIS A 206 -11.62 6.40 6.83
C HIS A 206 -13.03 6.03 6.42
N ALA A 207 -13.14 5.18 5.41
CA ALA A 207 -14.40 4.63 4.97
C ALA A 207 -15.11 3.88 6.10
N HIS A 208 -16.41 4.06 6.13
CA HIS A 208 -17.33 3.26 6.95
C HIS A 208 -17.93 2.12 6.10
N PHE A 209 -18.60 1.18 6.75
CA PHE A 209 -19.05 -0.03 6.09
C PHE A 209 -19.98 0.25 4.90
N ASP A 210 -20.91 1.21 5.01
CA ASP A 210 -21.83 1.52 3.91
C ASP A 210 -21.10 2.00 2.65
N LEU A 211 -20.08 2.85 2.79
CA LEU A 211 -19.26 3.26 1.65
C LEU A 211 -18.53 2.06 1.03
N SER A 212 -17.91 1.24 1.87
CA SER A 212 -17.17 0.06 1.40
C SER A 212 -18.10 -0.93 0.70
N PHE A 213 -19.32 -1.16 1.23
CA PHE A 213 -20.33 -2.00 0.61
C PHE A 213 -20.89 -1.40 -0.69
N ASN A 214 -21.07 -0.08 -0.75
CA ASN A 214 -21.48 0.57 -2.00
C ASN A 214 -20.43 0.39 -3.10
N CYS A 215 -19.15 0.49 -2.78
CA CYS A 215 -18.07 0.15 -3.71
C CYS A 215 -18.13 -1.33 -4.14
N CYS A 216 -18.47 -2.25 -3.22
CA CYS A 216 -18.64 -3.67 -3.55
C CYS A 216 -19.87 -3.94 -4.43
N LEU A 217 -20.96 -3.18 -4.29
CA LEU A 217 -22.16 -3.33 -5.12
C LEU A 217 -21.93 -2.94 -6.57
N LEU A 218 -21.05 -1.97 -6.83
CA LEU A 218 -20.65 -1.63 -8.21
C LEU A 218 -19.96 -2.80 -8.92
N TYR A 219 -19.33 -3.63 -8.17
CA TYR A 219 -18.64 -4.81 -8.60
C TYR A 219 -19.56 -5.93 -9.08
N THR A 220 -20.77 -6.00 -8.51
CA THR A 220 -21.77 -7.04 -8.75
C THR A 220 -22.95 -6.57 -9.60
N SER A 221 -23.07 -5.27 -9.86
CA SER A 221 -24.14 -4.73 -10.69
C SER A 221 -23.80 -4.91 -12.16
N PRO A 222 -24.73 -5.42 -13.02
CA PRO A 222 -24.52 -5.41 -14.47
C PRO A 222 -24.26 -3.99 -14.93
N SER A 223 -23.26 -3.83 -15.80
CA SER A 223 -22.96 -2.54 -16.44
C SER A 223 -24.24 -1.97 -17.05
N PRO A 224 -24.48 -0.65 -16.99
CA PRO A 224 -25.58 -0.03 -17.74
C PRO A 224 -25.56 -0.31 -19.25
N ARG A 225 -24.46 -0.86 -19.77
CA ARG A 225 -24.33 -1.31 -21.16
C ARG A 225 -24.92 -2.70 -21.42
N ASP A 226 -25.20 -3.48 -20.37
CA ASP A 226 -25.74 -4.83 -20.48
C ASP A 226 -27.29 -4.85 -20.36
N SER A 227 -27.93 -3.67 -20.25
CA SER A 227 -29.38 -3.46 -20.25
C SER A 227 -29.85 -2.90 -21.60
N GLY A 228 -29.44 -3.52 -22.70
CA GLY A 228 -29.92 -3.29 -24.05
C GLY A 228 -30.83 -4.40 -24.53
#